data_3f0a1f4d62cae712b36f54b730be3144
#
_entry.id   3f0a1f4d62cae712b36f54b730be3144
#
_cell.length_a   1.000
_cell.length_b   1.000
_cell.length_c   1.000
_cell.angle_alpha   90.00
_cell.angle_beta   90.00
_cell.angle_gamma   90.00
#
_symmetry.space_group_name_H-M   'P 1'
#
loop_
_entity.id
_entity.type
_entity.pdbx_description
1 polymer ?
#
loop_
_entity_poly.entity_id
_entity_poly.type
_entity_poly.pdbx_seq_one_letter_code
_entity_poly.pdbx_strand_id
1 'polypeptide(L)'
;MVLVVDIGNTNIVVGVFKGNEIIGNWRMVTRSEKTSDEYGTFILNLLNYNNIDYKKISSVIVSSVVPDVMHSFENAMKKYFKIDPLIVGPGIKTGITIATSNPREVGADRIVDIVAA
;
A
#
# COMPACT_ATOMS: atom_id res chain seq x y z
N MET A 1 -0.57 6.87 -10.77
CA MET A 1 -1.39 6.06 -9.87
C MET A 1 -0.71 5.92 -8.52
N VAL A 2 -1.47 5.72 -7.48
CA VAL A 2 -0.95 5.57 -6.11
C VAL A 2 -1.23 4.16 -5.63
N LEU A 3 -0.21 3.51 -5.11
CA LEU A 3 -0.33 2.20 -4.46
C LEU A 3 -0.40 2.43 -2.96
N VAL A 4 -1.42 1.90 -2.32
CA VAL A 4 -1.62 2.08 -0.87
C VAL A 4 -1.68 0.70 -0.22
N VAL A 5 -0.89 0.52 0.83
CA VAL A 5 -0.77 -0.75 1.53
C VAL A 5 -1.06 -0.53 3.01
N ASP A 6 -1.98 -1.32 3.56
CA ASP A 6 -2.27 -1.29 4.99
C ASP A 6 -1.95 -2.66 5.58
N ILE A 7 -0.97 -2.70 6.46
CA ILE A 7 -0.44 -3.94 7.03
C ILE A 7 -1.01 -4.12 8.43
N GLY A 8 -1.97 -5.02 8.57
CA GLY A 8 -2.53 -5.40 9.85
C GLY A 8 -1.89 -6.67 10.38
N ASN A 9 -2.27 -7.06 11.58
CA ASN A 9 -1.73 -8.27 12.21
C ASN A 9 -2.09 -9.56 11.47
N THR A 10 -3.28 -9.60 10.89
CA THR A 10 -3.78 -10.79 10.19
C THR A 10 -3.78 -10.66 8.68
N ASN A 11 -4.10 -9.46 8.19
CA ASN A 11 -4.26 -9.25 6.76
C ASN A 11 -3.55 -7.98 6.31
N ILE A 12 -3.10 -8.02 5.07
CA ILE A 12 -2.56 -6.87 4.37
C ILE A 12 -3.56 -6.50 3.29
N VAL A 13 -3.95 -5.23 3.25
CA VAL A 13 -4.83 -4.70 2.21
C VAL A 13 -4.00 -3.86 1.26
N VAL A 14 -4.14 -4.13 -0.03
CA VAL A 14 -3.43 -3.40 -1.09
C VAL A 14 -4.48 -2.75 -1.98
N GLY A 15 -4.33 -1.47 -2.24
CA GLY A 15 -5.21 -0.74 -3.13
C GLY A 15 -4.43 0.08 -4.14
N VAL A 16 -4.99 0.23 -5.33
CA VAL A 16 -4.42 1.09 -6.36
C VAL A 16 -5.46 2.14 -6.72
N PHE A 17 -5.03 3.41 -6.67
CA PHE A 17 -5.89 4.55 -6.95
C PHE A 17 -5.39 5.30 -8.17
N LYS A 18 -6.32 5.67 -9.02
CA LYS A 18 -6.07 6.58 -10.14
C LYS A 18 -6.94 7.81 -9.91
N GLY A 19 -6.31 8.91 -9.50
CA GLY A 19 -7.05 10.07 -9.03
C GLY A 19 -7.86 9.70 -7.78
N ASN A 20 -9.16 9.90 -7.84
CA ASN A 20 -10.05 9.55 -6.74
C ASN A 20 -10.71 8.17 -6.88
N GLU A 21 -10.38 7.44 -7.92
CA GLU A 21 -10.98 6.14 -8.19
C GLU A 21 -10.10 5.01 -7.72
N ILE A 22 -10.72 4.03 -7.06
CA ILE A 22 -10.06 2.75 -6.77
C ILE A 22 -10.16 1.91 -8.04
N ILE A 23 -9.01 1.56 -8.62
CA ILE A 23 -9.00 0.69 -9.78
C ILE A 23 -8.75 -0.77 -9.42
N GLY A 24 -8.38 -1.04 -8.17
CA GLY A 24 -8.28 -2.41 -7.67
C GLY A 24 -7.91 -2.41 -6.21
N ASN A 25 -8.36 -3.46 -5.50
CA ASN A 25 -7.93 -3.71 -4.13
C ASN A 25 -7.90 -5.22 -3.89
N TRP A 26 -6.97 -5.63 -3.03
CA TRP A 26 -6.73 -7.04 -2.76
C TRP A 26 -6.33 -7.23 -1.31
N ARG A 27 -6.53 -8.44 -0.81
CA ARG A 27 -6.10 -8.83 0.53
C ARG A 27 -5.14 -9.99 0.44
N MET A 28 -4.19 -10.03 1.37
CA MET A 28 -3.31 -11.18 1.54
C MET A 28 -3.11 -11.42 3.04
N VAL A 29 -2.73 -12.62 3.40
CA VAL A 29 -2.45 -12.95 4.79
C VAL A 29 -1.12 -12.34 5.19
N THR A 30 -1.08 -11.74 6.38
CA THR A 30 0.16 -11.19 6.91
C THR A 30 1.07 -12.33 7.36
N ARG A 31 2.30 -12.35 6.82
CA ARG A 31 3.30 -13.36 7.17
C ARG A 31 4.66 -12.68 7.32
N SER A 32 5.17 -12.69 8.54
CA SER A 32 6.45 -12.04 8.82
C SER A 32 7.65 -12.79 8.24
N GLU A 33 7.48 -14.07 7.92
CA GLU A 33 8.55 -14.88 7.32
C GLU A 33 8.76 -14.62 5.82
N LYS A 34 7.90 -13.86 5.18
CA LYS A 34 8.05 -13.54 3.76
C LYS A 34 9.16 -12.50 3.56
N THR A 35 9.91 -12.68 2.49
CA THR A 35 10.98 -11.77 2.11
C THR A 35 10.43 -10.58 1.31
N SER A 36 11.29 -9.56 1.14
CA SER A 36 10.97 -8.42 0.27
C SER A 36 10.67 -8.88 -1.15
N ASP A 37 11.41 -9.87 -1.64
CA ASP A 37 11.20 -10.38 -2.99
C ASP A 37 9.85 -11.07 -3.14
N GLU A 38 9.41 -11.79 -2.13
CA GLU A 38 8.11 -12.44 -2.14
C GLU A 38 6.98 -11.41 -2.18
N TYR A 39 7.06 -10.37 -1.35
CA TYR A 39 6.06 -9.31 -1.36
C TYR A 39 6.08 -8.52 -2.66
N GLY A 40 7.27 -8.16 -3.12
CA GLY A 40 7.40 -7.36 -4.34
C GLY A 40 6.88 -8.07 -5.57
N THR A 41 7.28 -9.32 -5.76
CA THR A 41 6.82 -10.09 -6.92
C THR A 41 5.33 -10.41 -6.84
N PHE A 42 4.81 -10.63 -5.64
CA PHE A 42 3.38 -10.85 -5.47
C PHE A 42 2.58 -9.62 -5.92
N ILE A 43 2.99 -8.43 -5.49
CA ILE A 43 2.32 -7.20 -5.88
C ILE A 43 2.44 -6.97 -7.39
N LEU A 44 3.63 -7.18 -7.96
CA LEU A 44 3.82 -7.05 -9.40
C LEU A 44 2.90 -8.00 -10.18
N ASN A 45 2.78 -9.23 -9.72
CA ASN A 45 1.91 -10.21 -10.36
C ASN A 45 0.44 -9.81 -10.27
N LEU A 46 0.00 -9.29 -9.12
CA LEU A 46 -1.36 -8.79 -8.96
C LEU A 46 -1.65 -7.67 -9.96
N LEU A 47 -0.75 -6.72 -10.07
CA LEU A 47 -0.92 -5.59 -10.98
C LEU A 47 -0.97 -6.07 -12.43
N ASN A 48 -0.03 -6.93 -12.79
CA ASN A 48 0.05 -7.44 -14.15
C ASN A 48 -1.19 -8.26 -14.53
N TYR A 49 -1.65 -9.10 -13.63
CA TYR A 49 -2.86 -9.91 -13.87
C TYR A 49 -4.08 -9.03 -14.09
N ASN A 50 -4.14 -7.90 -13.43
CA ASN A 50 -5.27 -6.97 -13.53
C ASN A 50 -5.04 -5.87 -14.57
N ASN A 51 -4.06 -6.03 -15.44
CA ASN A 51 -3.74 -5.09 -16.52
C ASN A 51 -3.38 -3.68 -16.02
N ILE A 52 -2.75 -3.60 -14.87
CA ILE A 52 -2.27 -2.35 -14.30
C ILE A 52 -0.77 -2.29 -14.54
N ASP A 53 -0.32 -1.25 -15.25
CA ASP A 53 1.09 -1.06 -15.53
C ASP A 53 1.79 -0.52 -14.26
N TYR A 54 2.66 -1.34 -13.66
CA TYR A 54 3.37 -0.93 -12.45
C TYR A 54 4.22 0.32 -12.65
N LYS A 55 4.64 0.59 -13.87
CA LYS A 55 5.44 1.79 -14.19
C LYS A 55 4.66 3.08 -14.03
N LYS A 56 3.34 2.99 -14.01
CA LYS A 56 2.47 4.15 -13.80
C LYS A 56 2.21 4.45 -12.32
N ILE A 57 2.69 3.59 -11.44
CA ILE A 57 2.64 3.87 -10.01
C ILE A 57 3.67 4.96 -9.73
N SER A 58 3.21 6.10 -9.24
CA SER A 58 4.06 7.27 -9.00
C SER A 58 4.40 7.45 -7.53
N SER A 59 3.59 6.90 -6.63
CA SER A 59 3.85 6.98 -5.21
C SER A 59 3.26 5.77 -4.50
N VAL A 60 3.84 5.45 -3.34
CA VAL A 60 3.43 4.32 -2.52
C VAL A 60 3.27 4.81 -1.09
N ILE A 61 2.15 4.46 -0.47
CA ILE A 61 1.87 4.76 0.94
C ILE A 61 1.74 3.44 1.69
N VAL A 62 2.47 3.30 2.78
CA VAL A 62 2.41 2.09 3.60
C VAL A 62 2.05 2.47 5.03
N SER A 63 0.97 1.88 5.55
CA SER A 63 0.57 1.97 6.94
C SER A 63 0.75 0.60 7.58
N SER A 64 1.32 0.54 8.79
CA SER A 64 1.59 -0.75 9.40
C SER A 64 1.50 -0.71 10.91
N VAL A 65 1.00 -1.82 11.47
CA VAL A 65 1.11 -2.13 12.90
C VAL A 65 2.10 -3.29 13.13
N VAL A 66 2.77 -3.76 12.07
CA VAL A 66 3.73 -4.88 12.13
C VAL A 66 5.06 -4.41 11.56
N PRO A 67 6.00 -3.95 12.40
CA PRO A 67 7.26 -3.35 11.93
C PRO A 67 8.09 -4.23 11.01
N ASP A 68 8.19 -5.52 11.31
CA ASP A 68 9.02 -6.41 10.49
C ASP A 68 8.48 -6.55 9.07
N VAL A 69 7.15 -6.69 8.95
CA VAL A 69 6.50 -6.78 7.65
C VAL A 69 6.62 -5.44 6.90
N MET A 70 6.49 -4.34 7.63
CA MET A 70 6.66 -3.00 7.06
C MET A 70 8.02 -2.84 6.41
N HIS A 71 9.09 -3.27 7.08
CA HIS A 71 10.44 -3.17 6.52
C HIS A 71 10.58 -3.98 5.24
N SER A 72 10.01 -5.18 5.21
CA SER A 72 10.03 -6.01 4.01
C SER A 72 9.29 -5.34 2.85
N PHE A 73 8.14 -4.74 3.12
CA PHE A 73 7.39 -3.99 2.11
C PHE A 73 8.13 -2.75 1.64
N GLU A 74 8.73 -2.01 2.56
CA GLU A 74 9.51 -0.83 2.21
C GLU A 74 10.62 -1.19 1.24
N ASN A 75 11.38 -2.24 1.56
CA ASN A 75 12.47 -2.70 0.70
C ASN A 75 11.94 -3.20 -0.64
N ALA A 76 10.80 -3.88 -0.65
CA ALA A 76 10.17 -4.36 -1.87
C ALA A 76 9.80 -3.20 -2.79
N MET A 77 9.23 -2.14 -2.23
CA MET A 77 8.83 -0.97 -3.03
C MET A 77 10.03 -0.28 -3.63
N LYS A 78 11.11 -0.13 -2.87
CA LYS A 78 12.35 0.46 -3.37
C LYS A 78 12.97 -0.39 -4.48
N LYS A 79 12.97 -1.70 -4.30
CA LYS A 79 13.62 -2.61 -5.23
C LYS A 79 12.84 -2.79 -6.53
N TYR A 80 11.54 -3.03 -6.43
CA TYR A 80 10.72 -3.41 -7.59
C TYR A 80 10.03 -2.23 -8.25
N PHE A 81 9.66 -1.22 -7.49
CA PHE A 81 8.98 -0.05 -8.04
C PHE A 81 9.89 1.17 -8.16
N LYS A 82 11.09 1.10 -7.57
CA LYS A 82 12.03 2.23 -7.55
C LYS A 82 11.42 3.47 -6.88
N ILE A 83 10.55 3.27 -5.90
CA ILE A 83 9.86 4.32 -5.19
C ILE A 83 10.14 4.18 -3.71
N ASP A 84 10.44 5.32 -3.08
CA ASP A 84 10.60 5.39 -1.63
C ASP A 84 9.21 5.60 -1.03
N PRO A 85 8.66 4.60 -0.33
CA PRO A 85 7.29 4.72 0.15
C PRO A 85 7.16 5.72 1.29
N LEU A 86 6.01 6.38 1.35
CA LEU A 86 5.63 7.17 2.51
C LEU A 86 5.12 6.22 3.58
N ILE A 87 5.83 6.15 4.70
CA ILE A 87 5.44 5.30 5.82
C ILE A 87 4.59 6.11 6.77
N VAL A 88 3.41 5.59 7.10
CA VAL A 88 2.50 6.23 8.05
C VAL A 88 2.24 5.28 9.22
N GLY A 89 2.14 5.83 10.42
CA GLY A 89 1.92 5.05 11.62
C GLY A 89 0.46 4.65 11.79
N PRO A 90 0.19 3.73 12.74
CA PRO A 90 -1.18 3.27 12.99
C PRO A 90 -2.16 4.39 13.33
N GLY A 91 -1.67 5.45 13.97
CA GLY A 91 -2.50 6.59 14.34
C GLY A 91 -2.93 7.46 13.19
N ILE A 92 -2.36 7.27 12.02
CA ILE A 92 -2.69 8.07 10.85
C ILE A 92 -4.17 7.98 10.48
N LYS A 93 -4.80 6.89 10.85
CA LYS A 93 -6.22 6.69 10.57
C LYS A 93 -7.10 7.78 11.18
N THR A 94 -6.62 8.37 12.27
CA THR A 94 -7.35 9.47 12.92
C THR A 94 -6.89 10.83 12.43
N GLY A 95 -5.68 10.91 11.89
CA GLY A 95 -5.11 12.16 11.41
C GLY A 95 -5.35 12.45 9.95
N ILE A 96 -5.83 11.49 9.21
CA ILE A 96 -5.97 11.56 7.77
C ILE A 96 -6.87 12.70 7.31
N THR A 97 -7.88 13.00 8.09
CA THR A 97 -8.85 14.06 7.74
C THR A 97 -8.24 15.45 7.69
N ILE A 98 -7.03 15.59 8.15
CA ILE A 98 -6.42 16.90 8.33
C ILE A 98 -5.87 17.46 7.04
N ALA A 99 -5.40 16.62 6.15
CA ALA A 99 -4.57 17.11 5.07
C ALA A 99 -5.16 16.77 3.72
N THR A 100 -6.23 17.40 3.45
CA THR A 100 -7.02 17.16 2.26
C THR A 100 -6.37 17.65 0.98
N SER A 101 -5.36 18.49 1.06
CA SER A 101 -4.70 19.03 -0.12
C SER A 101 -3.59 18.11 -0.67
N ASN A 102 -3.20 17.10 0.09
CA ASN A 102 -2.12 16.19 -0.31
C ASN A 102 -2.71 14.90 -0.89
N PRO A 103 -2.43 14.59 -2.17
CA PRO A 103 -2.96 13.37 -2.80
C PRO A 103 -2.59 12.08 -2.06
N ARG A 104 -1.43 12.04 -1.41
CA ARG A 104 -1.02 10.86 -0.65
C ARG A 104 -1.91 10.63 0.55
N GLU A 105 -2.35 11.70 1.21
CA GLU A 105 -3.21 11.62 2.36
C GLU A 105 -4.64 11.25 1.96
N VAL A 106 -5.08 11.72 0.82
CA VAL A 106 -6.36 11.29 0.24
C VAL A 106 -6.31 9.79 -0.05
N GLY A 107 -5.18 9.29 -0.55
CA GLY A 107 -5.00 7.86 -0.77
C GLY A 107 -5.08 7.07 0.54
N ALA A 108 -4.46 7.57 1.60
CA ALA A 108 -4.49 6.92 2.91
C ALA A 108 -5.91 6.92 3.50
N ASP A 109 -6.67 8.00 3.32
CA ASP A 109 -8.08 8.06 3.69
C ASP A 109 -8.87 6.94 3.01
N ARG A 110 -8.63 6.74 1.73
CA ARG A 110 -9.32 5.71 0.96
C ARG A 110 -8.99 4.32 1.47
N ILE A 111 -7.77 4.10 1.91
CA ILE A 111 -7.39 2.80 2.49
C ILE A 111 -8.15 2.53 3.79
N VAL A 112 -8.33 3.55 4.60
CA VAL A 112 -9.13 3.41 5.83
C VAL A 112 -10.56 3.00 5.48
N ASP A 113 -11.15 3.61 4.47
CA ASP A 113 -12.48 3.26 4.01
C ASP A 113 -12.54 1.80 3.54
N ILE A 114 -11.54 1.33 2.82
CA ILE A 114 -11.46 -0.06 2.37
C ILE A 114 -11.40 -1.02 3.55
N VAL A 115 -10.61 -0.70 4.55
CA VAL A 115 -10.46 -1.54 5.73
C VAL A 115 -11.73 -1.55 6.57
N ALA A 116 -12.42 -0.41 6.66
CA ALA A 116 -13.66 -0.29 7.42
C ALA A 116 -14.84 -1.01 6.73
N ALA A 117 -14.78 -1.10 5.43
CA ALA A 117 -15.81 -1.80 4.68
C ALA A 117 -15.71 -3.30 4.83
#